data_a1daacadc6b7ecf7ebf94a57090488a4
#
_entry.id   a1daacadc6b7ecf7ebf94a57090488a4
#
_cell.length_a   1.000
_cell.length_b   1.000
_cell.length_c   1.000
_cell.angle_alpha   90.00
_cell.angle_beta   90.00
_cell.angle_gamma   90.00
#
_symmetry.space_group_name_H-M   'P 1'
#
loop_
_entity.id
_entity.type
_entity.pdbx_description
1 polymer ?
#
loop_
_entity_poly.entity_id
_entity_poly.type
_entity_poly.pdbx_seq_one_letter_code
_entity_poly.pdbx_strand_id
1 'polypeptide(L)'
;MKRVIAGALAGVLAVLALPARHSQGQAAVPDTPAAQEDVVGISVRGAHRAYPATLFSGRRVVNDVIGDMEVAVFHDPERGLSAAWFRVVHGEPIEFSGTATGTVADDLTTITRWDLATGVAVGGNLQGQRLVPLAVLTTSWAGWAATHPNAELYHEER
;
A
#
# COMPACT_ATOMS: atom_id res chain seq x y z
N MET A 1 53.16 41.75 63.19
CA MET A 1 52.63 40.49 63.60
C MET A 1 51.15 40.45 63.40
N LYS A 2 50.66 39.75 62.44
CA LYS A 2 49.32 39.13 62.40
C LYS A 2 49.19 38.36 61.10
N ARG A 3 49.16 37.06 61.15
CA ARG A 3 48.96 36.13 60.04
C ARG A 3 47.49 36.13 59.66
N VAL A 4 47.19 36.35 58.38
CA VAL A 4 45.86 36.15 57.82
C VAL A 4 45.90 34.84 57.04
N ILE A 5 45.08 33.89 57.47
CA ILE A 5 44.92 32.58 56.84
C ILE A 5 43.87 32.71 55.76
N ALA A 6 44.24 32.54 54.52
CA ALA A 6 43.28 32.49 53.41
C ALA A 6 42.67 31.08 53.34
N GLY A 7 41.39 30.98 53.61
CA GLY A 7 40.62 29.76 53.38
C GLY A 7 40.20 29.62 51.92
N ALA A 8 40.67 28.58 51.28
CA ALA A 8 40.19 28.23 49.94
C ALA A 8 38.87 27.48 50.02
N LEU A 9 37.80 28.10 49.50
CA LEU A 9 36.55 27.40 49.25
C LEU A 9 36.68 26.62 47.91
N ALA A 10 36.76 25.30 48.05
CA ALA A 10 36.60 24.40 46.88
C ALA A 10 35.11 24.28 46.52
N GLY A 11 34.73 24.97 45.45
CA GLY A 11 33.39 24.77 44.87
C GLY A 11 33.33 23.46 44.10
N VAL A 12 32.53 22.52 44.59
CA VAL A 12 32.20 21.32 43.89
C VAL A 12 31.14 21.65 42.83
N LEU A 13 31.56 21.67 41.57
CA LEU A 13 30.61 21.78 40.45
C LEU A 13 29.95 20.42 40.24
N ALA A 14 28.74 20.22 40.70
CA ALA A 14 27.94 19.07 40.37
C ALA A 14 27.44 19.18 38.91
N VAL A 15 28.08 18.41 38.03
CA VAL A 15 27.59 18.24 36.66
C VAL A 15 26.37 17.33 36.72
N LEU A 16 25.18 17.93 36.60
CA LEU A 16 23.95 17.16 36.36
C LEU A 16 24.03 16.56 34.95
N ALA A 17 24.36 15.27 34.87
CA ALA A 17 24.20 14.52 33.63
C ALA A 17 22.70 14.37 33.35
N LEU A 18 22.21 15.07 32.33
CA LEU A 18 20.89 14.82 31.78
C LEU A 18 20.84 13.40 31.20
N PRO A 19 19.81 12.61 31.51
CA PRO A 19 19.68 11.30 30.90
C PRO A 19 19.53 11.50 29.38
N ALA A 20 20.40 10.82 28.63
CA ALA A 20 20.27 10.73 27.18
C ALA A 20 18.87 10.19 26.88
N ARG A 21 18.07 11.01 26.18
CA ARG A 21 16.81 10.54 25.61
C ARG A 21 17.19 9.44 24.62
N HIS A 22 16.92 8.21 25.00
CA HIS A 22 16.87 7.13 24.04
C HIS A 22 15.77 7.49 23.07
N SER A 23 16.15 7.96 21.89
CA SER A 23 15.25 7.95 20.74
C SER A 23 14.90 6.47 20.56
N GLN A 24 13.69 6.12 20.98
CA GLN A 24 13.10 4.85 20.59
C GLN A 24 13.08 4.90 19.07
N GLY A 25 14.00 4.14 18.46
CA GLY A 25 14.06 3.99 17.03
C GLY A 25 12.67 3.52 16.60
N GLN A 26 12.03 4.34 15.79
CA GLN A 26 10.79 3.98 15.11
C GLN A 26 11.11 2.67 14.40
N ALA A 27 10.50 1.57 14.85
CA ALA A 27 10.72 0.28 14.24
C ALA A 27 10.41 0.47 12.74
N ALA A 28 11.40 0.21 11.89
CA ALA A 28 11.19 0.24 10.45
C ALA A 28 10.01 -0.70 10.17
N VAL A 29 8.97 -0.20 9.51
CA VAL A 29 7.88 -1.05 9.03
C VAL A 29 8.56 -2.08 8.14
N PRO A 30 8.42 -3.39 8.41
CA PRO A 30 9.08 -4.40 7.61
C PRO A 30 8.60 -4.26 6.15
N ASP A 31 9.53 -4.24 5.21
CA ASP A 31 9.23 -4.17 3.77
C ASP A 31 8.42 -5.38 3.26
N THR A 32 8.26 -6.40 4.10
CA THR A 32 7.52 -7.63 3.79
C THR A 32 6.36 -7.80 4.76
N PRO A 33 5.15 -8.14 4.30
CA PRO A 33 4.01 -8.41 5.18
C PRO A 33 4.31 -9.52 6.19
N ALA A 34 3.64 -9.48 7.33
CA ALA A 34 3.68 -10.60 8.26
C ALA A 34 3.12 -11.87 7.57
N ALA A 35 3.62 -13.06 7.93
CA ALA A 35 3.25 -14.31 7.28
C ALA A 35 1.73 -14.55 7.22
N GLN A 36 0.99 -14.07 8.21
CA GLN A 36 -0.47 -14.22 8.31
C GLN A 36 -1.24 -13.00 7.79
N GLU A 37 -0.56 -11.97 7.32
CA GLU A 37 -1.23 -10.81 6.73
C GLU A 37 -1.86 -11.19 5.39
N ASP A 38 -3.11 -10.77 5.20
CA ASP A 38 -3.82 -11.03 3.96
C ASP A 38 -3.27 -10.17 2.83
N VAL A 39 -3.14 -10.79 1.67
CA VAL A 39 -2.73 -10.15 0.42
C VAL A 39 -3.74 -10.47 -0.69
N VAL A 40 -3.86 -9.54 -1.62
CA VAL A 40 -4.55 -9.74 -2.90
C VAL A 40 -3.48 -10.08 -3.93
N GLY A 41 -3.46 -11.33 -4.37
CA GLY A 41 -2.47 -11.84 -5.32
C GLY A 41 -2.99 -11.83 -6.75
N ILE A 42 -2.18 -11.37 -7.68
CA ILE A 42 -2.45 -11.33 -9.12
C ILE A 42 -1.35 -12.06 -9.87
N SER A 43 -1.76 -12.89 -10.82
CA SER A 43 -0.83 -13.55 -11.75
C SER A 43 -1.21 -13.18 -13.18
N VAL A 44 -0.28 -12.62 -13.92
CA VAL A 44 -0.47 -12.25 -15.32
C VAL A 44 0.79 -12.56 -16.14
N ARG A 45 0.64 -13.36 -17.20
CA ARG A 45 1.74 -13.75 -18.11
C ARG A 45 3.02 -14.25 -17.41
N GLY A 46 2.86 -14.95 -16.28
CA GLY A 46 3.98 -15.50 -15.52
C GLY A 46 4.64 -14.51 -14.55
N ALA A 47 4.21 -13.26 -14.52
CA ALA A 47 4.53 -12.33 -13.46
C ALA A 47 3.49 -12.45 -12.32
N HIS A 48 3.98 -12.36 -11.08
CA HIS A 48 3.15 -12.54 -9.89
C HIS A 48 3.37 -11.37 -8.93
N ARG A 49 2.30 -10.70 -8.52
CA ARG A 49 2.36 -9.58 -7.58
C ARG A 49 1.33 -9.72 -6.48
N ALA A 50 1.74 -9.40 -5.25
CA ALA A 50 0.89 -9.38 -4.08
C ALA A 50 0.72 -7.95 -3.57
N TYR A 51 -0.50 -7.60 -3.21
CA TYR A 51 -0.88 -6.31 -2.64
C TYR A 51 -1.33 -6.54 -1.20
N PRO A 52 -0.63 -6.00 -0.19
CA PRO A 52 -1.09 -6.11 1.19
C PRO A 52 -2.52 -5.59 1.35
N ALA A 53 -3.38 -6.35 2.03
CA ALA A 53 -4.78 -5.94 2.21
C ALA A 53 -4.91 -4.61 2.96
N THR A 54 -3.95 -4.31 3.82
CA THR A 54 -3.83 -3.04 4.56
C THR A 54 -3.69 -1.81 3.65
N LEU A 55 -3.16 -1.98 2.44
CA LEU A 55 -3.06 -0.95 1.41
C LEU A 55 -4.43 -0.35 1.05
N PHE A 56 -5.49 -1.17 1.13
CA PHE A 56 -6.83 -0.79 0.72
C PHE A 56 -7.68 -0.15 1.82
N SER A 57 -7.15 0.05 3.02
CA SER A 57 -7.88 0.64 4.15
C SER A 57 -8.28 2.11 3.92
N GLY A 58 -7.48 2.87 3.15
CA GLY A 58 -7.77 4.26 2.77
C GLY A 58 -7.94 4.47 1.26
N ARG A 59 -7.64 3.43 0.48
CA ARG A 59 -7.68 3.45 -0.98
C ARG A 59 -8.22 2.11 -1.44
N ARG A 60 -9.29 2.12 -2.20
CA ARG A 60 -9.96 0.87 -2.64
C ARG A 60 -9.53 0.40 -4.02
N VAL A 61 -8.81 1.23 -4.77
CA VAL A 61 -8.31 0.93 -6.11
C VAL A 61 -6.84 1.28 -6.21
N VAL A 62 -6.06 0.37 -6.75
CA VAL A 62 -4.64 0.57 -7.07
C VAL A 62 -4.46 0.44 -8.57
N ASN A 63 -3.91 1.49 -9.20
CA ASN A 63 -3.42 1.44 -10.57
C ASN A 63 -1.98 0.93 -10.53
N ASP A 64 -1.65 -0.05 -11.35
CA ASP A 64 -0.31 -0.64 -11.37
C ASP A 64 0.04 -1.15 -12.78
N VAL A 65 1.31 -1.51 -12.96
CA VAL A 65 1.83 -2.16 -14.15
C VAL A 65 2.56 -3.44 -13.72
N ILE A 66 2.04 -4.59 -14.10
CA ILE A 66 2.67 -5.89 -13.84
C ILE A 66 3.32 -6.37 -15.13
N GLY A 67 4.66 -6.37 -15.18
CA GLY A 67 5.40 -6.58 -16.41
C GLY A 67 5.13 -5.42 -17.39
N ASP A 68 4.42 -5.71 -18.48
CA ASP A 68 3.97 -4.76 -19.50
C ASP A 68 2.44 -4.53 -19.48
N MET A 69 1.76 -5.04 -18.45
CA MET A 69 0.30 -5.04 -18.40
C MET A 69 -0.22 -4.00 -17.42
N GLU A 70 -1.01 -3.08 -17.93
CA GLU A 70 -1.75 -2.07 -17.18
C GLU A 70 -2.89 -2.72 -16.41
N VAL A 71 -2.86 -2.68 -15.08
CA VAL A 71 -3.83 -3.34 -14.22
C VAL A 71 -4.44 -2.39 -13.21
N ALA A 72 -5.69 -2.63 -12.84
CA ALA A 72 -6.34 -2.02 -11.69
C ALA A 72 -6.72 -3.13 -10.70
N VAL A 73 -6.36 -2.95 -9.43
CA VAL A 73 -6.69 -3.89 -8.36
C VAL A 73 -7.66 -3.22 -7.41
N PHE A 74 -8.76 -3.89 -7.14
CA PHE A 74 -9.79 -3.45 -6.21
C PHE A 74 -9.92 -4.43 -5.06
N HIS A 75 -10.00 -3.91 -3.84
CA HIS A 75 -10.30 -4.69 -2.65
C HIS A 75 -11.18 -3.89 -1.70
N ASP A 76 -12.27 -4.54 -1.27
CA ASP A 76 -13.16 -4.07 -0.22
C ASP A 76 -13.13 -5.07 0.95
N PRO A 77 -12.32 -4.82 1.98
CA PRO A 77 -12.18 -5.75 3.11
C PRO A 77 -13.48 -5.89 3.91
N GLU A 78 -14.34 -4.87 3.93
CA GLU A 78 -15.62 -4.93 4.65
C GLU A 78 -16.59 -5.93 4.03
N ARG A 79 -16.51 -6.11 2.70
CA ARG A 79 -17.34 -7.05 1.94
C ARG A 79 -16.61 -8.34 1.58
N GLY A 80 -15.30 -8.42 1.87
CA GLY A 80 -14.46 -9.55 1.44
C GLY A 80 -14.40 -9.69 -0.09
N LEU A 81 -14.50 -8.58 -0.80
CA LEU A 81 -14.54 -8.54 -2.26
C LEU A 81 -13.22 -8.07 -2.83
N SER A 82 -12.64 -8.88 -3.71
CA SER A 82 -11.45 -8.54 -4.49
C SER A 82 -11.72 -8.72 -5.97
N ALA A 83 -11.23 -7.80 -6.79
CA ALA A 83 -11.29 -7.88 -8.25
C ALA A 83 -10.05 -7.24 -8.86
N ALA A 84 -9.68 -7.70 -10.04
CA ALA A 84 -8.62 -7.08 -10.81
C ALA A 84 -9.00 -7.05 -12.30
N TRP A 85 -8.55 -6.01 -12.97
CA TRP A 85 -8.93 -5.71 -14.32
C TRP A 85 -7.73 -5.22 -15.13
N PHE A 86 -7.68 -5.56 -16.41
CA PHE A 86 -6.86 -4.79 -17.33
C PHE A 86 -7.46 -3.39 -17.47
N ARG A 87 -6.68 -2.36 -17.16
CA ARG A 87 -7.12 -0.96 -17.27
C ARG A 87 -6.77 -0.35 -18.63
N VAL A 88 -7.09 -1.07 -19.70
CA VAL A 88 -6.90 -0.63 -21.09
C VAL A 88 -8.23 -0.68 -21.79
N VAL A 89 -8.66 0.44 -22.37
CA VAL A 89 -9.90 0.55 -23.14
C VAL A 89 -9.59 1.19 -24.50
N HIS A 90 -10.02 0.55 -25.56
CA HIS A 90 -9.74 0.98 -26.96
C HIS A 90 -8.22 1.13 -27.26
N GLY A 91 -7.37 0.36 -26.58
CA GLY A 91 -5.93 0.40 -26.75
C GLY A 91 -5.18 1.42 -25.88
N GLU A 92 -5.91 2.23 -25.12
CA GLU A 92 -5.35 3.27 -24.25
C GLU A 92 -5.53 2.90 -22.77
N PRO A 93 -4.49 3.12 -21.94
CA PRO A 93 -4.61 2.91 -20.49
C PRO A 93 -5.54 3.97 -19.88
N ILE A 94 -6.36 3.52 -18.93
CA ILE A 94 -7.18 4.41 -18.10
C ILE A 94 -6.64 4.47 -16.67
N GLU A 95 -6.89 5.58 -16.00
CA GLU A 95 -6.40 5.85 -14.63
C GLU A 95 -7.58 6.00 -13.69
N PHE A 96 -7.67 5.16 -12.68
CA PHE A 96 -8.68 5.29 -11.62
C PHE A 96 -8.24 6.31 -10.56
N SER A 97 -9.20 6.98 -9.94
CA SER A 97 -8.97 8.00 -8.90
C SER A 97 -8.34 7.45 -7.60
N GLY A 98 -8.19 6.13 -7.47
CA GLY A 98 -7.66 5.46 -6.27
C GLY A 98 -8.69 5.24 -5.18
N THR A 99 -9.89 5.82 -5.27
CA THR A 99 -10.98 5.66 -4.30
C THR A 99 -12.22 5.08 -4.96
N ALA A 100 -13.07 4.45 -4.16
CA ALA A 100 -14.36 3.93 -4.62
C ALA A 100 -15.44 4.23 -3.59
N THR A 101 -16.65 4.52 -4.07
CA THR A 101 -17.86 4.60 -3.25
C THR A 101 -18.62 3.28 -3.40
N GLY A 102 -18.61 2.45 -2.36
CA GLY A 102 -19.01 1.05 -2.48
C GLY A 102 -18.08 0.34 -3.48
N THR A 103 -18.64 -0.18 -4.57
CA THR A 103 -17.88 -0.82 -5.64
C THR A 103 -17.60 0.09 -6.84
N VAL A 104 -18.08 1.34 -6.81
CA VAL A 104 -18.00 2.26 -7.96
C VAL A 104 -16.81 3.20 -7.82
N ALA A 105 -15.94 3.22 -8.82
CA ALA A 105 -14.80 4.13 -8.92
C ALA A 105 -14.88 4.97 -10.21
N ASP A 106 -14.30 6.17 -10.13
CA ASP A 106 -14.18 7.07 -11.27
C ASP A 106 -12.83 6.84 -11.97
N ASP A 107 -12.88 6.77 -13.30
CA ASP A 107 -11.71 6.85 -14.16
C ASP A 107 -11.53 8.30 -14.63
N LEU A 108 -10.31 8.79 -14.43
CA LEU A 108 -9.92 10.17 -14.68
C LEU A 108 -9.57 10.43 -16.16
N THR A 109 -9.32 9.37 -16.92
CA THR A 109 -8.90 9.46 -18.32
C THR A 109 -10.11 9.65 -19.25
N THR A 110 -11.12 8.81 -19.07
CA THR A 110 -12.32 8.83 -19.95
C THR A 110 -13.53 9.47 -19.31
N ILE A 111 -13.42 9.91 -18.04
CA ILE A 111 -14.53 10.48 -17.25
C ILE A 111 -15.70 9.48 -17.20
N THR A 112 -15.38 8.26 -16.81
CA THR A 112 -16.31 7.15 -16.75
C THR A 112 -16.37 6.59 -15.33
N ARG A 113 -17.53 6.17 -14.89
CA ARG A 113 -17.73 5.43 -13.63
C ARG A 113 -17.84 3.94 -13.89
N TRP A 114 -17.08 3.18 -13.14
CA TRP A 114 -17.00 1.74 -13.27
C TRP A 114 -17.43 1.05 -11.97
N ASP A 115 -18.30 0.06 -12.10
CA ASP A 115 -18.54 -0.88 -11.02
C ASP A 115 -17.42 -1.93 -11.02
N LEU A 116 -16.51 -1.82 -10.08
CA LEU A 116 -15.32 -2.68 -10.00
C LEU A 116 -15.60 -4.10 -9.50
N ALA A 117 -16.80 -4.38 -8.98
CA ALA A 117 -17.22 -5.74 -8.69
C ALA A 117 -17.54 -6.52 -9.98
N THR A 118 -18.00 -5.83 -11.01
CA THR A 118 -18.46 -6.44 -12.27
C THR A 118 -17.65 -6.04 -13.49
N GLY A 119 -16.80 -5.00 -13.38
CA GLY A 119 -16.05 -4.41 -14.48
C GLY A 119 -16.89 -3.65 -15.50
N VAL A 120 -18.12 -3.29 -15.16
CA VAL A 120 -19.04 -2.60 -16.08
C VAL A 120 -19.00 -1.10 -15.86
N ALA A 121 -18.93 -0.32 -16.93
CA ALA A 121 -19.12 1.12 -16.89
C ALA A 121 -20.59 1.45 -16.61
N VAL A 122 -20.87 2.03 -15.45
CA VAL A 122 -22.23 2.37 -14.98
C VAL A 122 -22.63 3.81 -15.25
N GLY A 123 -21.70 4.63 -15.76
CA GLY A 123 -21.98 6.01 -16.14
C GLY A 123 -20.79 6.67 -16.82
N GLY A 124 -21.02 7.80 -17.46
CA GLY A 124 -19.97 8.57 -18.16
C GLY A 124 -19.80 8.17 -19.63
N ASN A 125 -18.64 8.57 -20.20
CA ASN A 125 -18.43 8.49 -21.65
C ASN A 125 -18.41 7.05 -22.21
N LEU A 126 -18.03 6.07 -21.39
CA LEU A 126 -17.94 4.67 -21.82
C LEU A 126 -19.05 3.79 -21.21
N GLN A 127 -20.16 4.38 -20.80
CA GLN A 127 -21.27 3.62 -20.19
C GLN A 127 -21.62 2.37 -21.00
N GLY A 128 -21.72 1.22 -20.31
CA GLY A 128 -22.01 -0.09 -20.90
C GLY A 128 -20.77 -0.87 -21.38
N GLN A 129 -19.60 -0.25 -21.46
CA GLN A 129 -18.34 -0.94 -21.73
C GLN A 129 -17.97 -1.87 -20.56
N ARG A 130 -17.09 -2.84 -20.84
CA ARG A 130 -16.59 -3.80 -19.84
C ARG A 130 -15.08 -3.85 -19.86
N LEU A 131 -14.49 -3.87 -18.66
CA LEU A 131 -13.08 -4.19 -18.47
C LEU A 131 -12.85 -5.69 -18.63
N VAL A 132 -11.64 -6.07 -19.04
CA VAL A 132 -11.23 -7.46 -19.12
C VAL A 132 -10.75 -7.92 -17.74
N PRO A 133 -11.34 -8.99 -17.16
CA PRO A 133 -10.99 -9.43 -15.82
C PRO A 133 -9.64 -10.15 -15.78
N LEU A 134 -8.99 -10.04 -14.63
CA LEU A 134 -7.83 -10.83 -14.22
C LEU A 134 -8.23 -11.78 -13.09
N ALA A 135 -7.56 -12.94 -13.03
CA ALA A 135 -7.70 -13.82 -11.88
C ALA A 135 -7.08 -13.16 -10.64
N VAL A 136 -7.81 -13.21 -9.54
CA VAL A 136 -7.39 -12.66 -8.26
C VAL A 136 -7.56 -13.72 -7.17
N LEU A 137 -6.60 -13.79 -6.23
CA LEU A 137 -6.67 -14.65 -5.06
C LEU A 137 -6.37 -13.83 -3.81
N THR A 138 -7.30 -13.83 -2.85
CA THR A 138 -7.05 -13.29 -1.51
C THR A 138 -6.63 -14.44 -0.60
N THR A 139 -5.45 -14.33 0.00
CA THR A 139 -4.84 -15.35 0.86
C THR A 139 -3.82 -14.70 1.79
N SER A 140 -3.26 -15.46 2.74
CA SER A 140 -2.14 -14.97 3.54
C SER A 140 -0.86 -14.80 2.70
N TRP A 141 0.01 -13.89 3.10
CA TRP A 141 1.31 -13.71 2.44
C TRP A 141 2.09 -15.03 2.38
N ALA A 142 2.12 -15.81 3.47
CA ALA A 142 2.79 -17.11 3.49
C ALA A 142 2.20 -18.08 2.45
N GLY A 143 0.88 -18.11 2.31
CA GLY A 143 0.20 -18.95 1.31
C GLY A 143 0.53 -18.53 -0.12
N TRP A 144 0.54 -17.22 -0.39
CA TRP A 144 0.90 -16.69 -1.70
C TRP A 144 2.36 -16.97 -2.06
N ALA A 145 3.30 -16.64 -1.16
CA ALA A 145 4.73 -16.84 -1.37
C ALA A 145 5.12 -18.31 -1.53
N ALA A 146 4.44 -19.24 -0.86
CA ALA A 146 4.67 -20.67 -1.00
C ALA A 146 4.35 -21.18 -2.41
N THR A 147 3.36 -20.61 -3.08
CA THR A 147 2.96 -21.01 -4.44
C THR A 147 3.61 -20.14 -5.53
N HIS A 148 4.10 -18.96 -5.17
CA HIS A 148 4.71 -17.99 -6.08
C HIS A 148 6.04 -17.47 -5.50
N PRO A 149 7.11 -18.28 -5.45
CA PRO A 149 8.36 -17.94 -4.78
C PRO A 149 9.08 -16.70 -5.36
N ASN A 150 8.76 -16.33 -6.60
CA ASN A 150 9.29 -15.15 -7.29
C ASN A 150 8.26 -14.00 -7.34
N ALA A 151 7.24 -14.04 -6.50
CA ALA A 151 6.24 -12.98 -6.47
C ALA A 151 6.87 -11.67 -5.98
N GLU A 152 6.54 -10.59 -6.67
CA GLU A 152 6.85 -9.24 -6.22
C GLU A 152 5.78 -8.77 -5.21
N LEU A 153 6.22 -7.99 -4.23
CA LEU A 153 5.32 -7.26 -3.37
C LEU A 153 5.11 -5.86 -3.95
N TYR A 154 3.85 -5.43 -4.01
CA TYR A 154 3.56 -4.06 -4.41
C TYR A 154 4.07 -3.08 -3.35
N HIS A 155 4.81 -2.10 -3.80
CA HIS A 155 5.24 -0.94 -3.01
C HIS A 155 4.72 0.32 -3.69
N GLU A 156 4.08 1.19 -2.92
CA GLU A 156 3.70 2.51 -3.43
C GLU A 156 4.98 3.32 -3.67
N GLU A 157 5.21 3.74 -4.92
CA GLU A 157 6.29 4.69 -5.22
C GLU A 157 6.02 6.01 -4.49
N ARG A 158 6.99 6.47 -3.71
CA ARG A 158 6.92 7.72 -2.94
C ARG A 158 7.33 8.90 -3.82
#